data_9f1eac1acfaaa9e03ad87060539be528
#
_entry.id   9f1eac1acfaaa9e03ad87060539be528
#
_cell.length_a   1.000
_cell.length_b   1.000
_cell.length_c   1.000
_cell.angle_alpha   90.00
_cell.angle_beta   90.00
_cell.angle_gamma   90.00
#
_symmetry.space_group_name_H-M   'P 1'
#
loop_
_entity.id
_entity.type
_entity.pdbx_description
1 polymer ?
#
loop_
_entity_poly.entity_id
_entity_poly.type
_entity_poly.pdbx_seq_one_letter_code
_entity_poly.pdbx_strand_id
1 'polypeptide(L)'
;MAMQAVNTANKEIIDSCLGLSSELAKLPVKHIWVDYDEEADVLYLSFRKPQRAKKTVERDDDILIRTDGDKIVGITILDASSR
;
A
#
# COMPACT_ATOMS: atom_id res chain seq x y z
N MET A 1 -17.41 -27.97 8.04
CA MET A 1 -16.00 -27.74 7.72
C MET A 1 -15.25 -27.32 8.97
N ALA A 2 -14.18 -28.03 9.27
CA ALA A 2 -13.40 -27.71 10.45
C ALA A 2 -12.58 -26.45 10.21
N MET A 3 -12.70 -25.48 11.10
CA MET A 3 -11.81 -24.31 11.08
C MET A 3 -10.51 -24.66 11.79
N GLN A 4 -9.42 -24.48 11.10
CA GLN A 4 -8.12 -24.64 11.73
C GLN A 4 -7.83 -23.46 12.65
N ALA A 5 -7.13 -23.71 13.73
CA ALA A 5 -6.68 -22.64 14.60
C ALA A 5 -5.74 -21.71 13.86
N VAL A 6 -5.97 -20.42 13.98
CA VAL A 6 -5.13 -19.40 13.37
C VAL A 6 -3.92 -19.17 14.28
N ASN A 7 -2.70 -19.34 13.75
CA ASN A 7 -1.51 -19.06 14.54
C ASN A 7 -1.33 -17.55 14.75
N THR A 8 -0.38 -17.15 15.59
CA THR A 8 -0.17 -15.75 15.95
C THR A 8 0.11 -14.85 14.73
N ALA A 9 0.97 -15.30 13.81
CA ALA A 9 1.30 -14.53 12.61
C ALA A 9 0.06 -14.31 11.73
N ASN A 10 -0.74 -15.37 11.54
CA ASN A 10 -1.98 -15.25 10.76
C ASN A 10 -3.00 -14.35 11.45
N LYS A 11 -3.07 -14.38 12.76
CA LYS A 11 -3.93 -13.48 13.51
C LYS A 11 -3.54 -12.02 13.32
N GLU A 12 -2.24 -11.73 13.34
CA GLU A 12 -1.72 -10.37 13.09
C GLU A 12 -2.08 -9.88 11.69
N ILE A 13 -1.98 -10.75 10.69
CA ILE A 13 -2.38 -10.40 9.32
C ILE A 13 -3.87 -10.04 9.26
N ILE A 14 -4.69 -10.87 9.87
CA ILE A 14 -6.14 -10.66 9.89
C ILE A 14 -6.47 -9.34 10.60
N ASP A 15 -5.90 -9.11 11.78
CA ASP A 15 -6.16 -7.91 12.58
C ASP A 15 -5.73 -6.65 11.82
N SER A 16 -4.58 -6.69 11.16
CA SER A 16 -4.10 -5.56 10.36
C SER A 16 -5.03 -5.27 9.17
N CYS A 17 -5.48 -6.31 8.48
CA CYS A 17 -6.42 -6.14 7.37
C CYS A 17 -7.75 -5.54 7.84
N LEU A 18 -8.26 -6.01 8.98
CA LEU A 18 -9.49 -5.45 9.55
C LEU A 18 -9.31 -3.98 9.94
N GLY A 19 -8.15 -3.63 10.51
CA GLY A 19 -7.85 -2.26 10.86
C GLY A 19 -7.75 -1.32 9.66
N LEU A 20 -7.37 -1.85 8.48
CA LEU A 20 -7.24 -1.08 7.26
C LEU A 20 -8.53 -1.04 6.43
N SER A 21 -9.49 -1.93 6.70
CA SER A 21 -10.59 -2.20 5.76
C SER A 21 -11.42 -0.95 5.44
N SER A 22 -11.77 -0.14 6.41
CA SER A 22 -12.58 1.04 6.17
C SER A 22 -11.82 2.12 5.39
N GLU A 23 -10.52 2.27 5.64
CA GLU A 23 -9.70 3.22 4.90
C GLU A 23 -9.50 2.79 3.45
N LEU A 24 -9.24 1.49 3.24
CA LEU A 24 -9.08 0.96 1.88
C LEU A 24 -10.39 1.06 1.09
N ALA A 25 -11.52 0.81 1.73
CA ALA A 25 -12.83 0.89 1.08
C ALA A 25 -13.18 2.30 0.62
N LYS A 26 -12.62 3.33 1.24
CA LYS A 26 -12.83 4.73 0.86
C LYS A 26 -12.03 5.16 -0.36
N LEU A 27 -10.98 4.43 -0.71
CA LEU A 27 -10.13 4.80 -1.83
C LEU A 27 -10.91 4.69 -3.15
N PRO A 28 -10.80 5.70 -4.02
CA PRO A 28 -11.48 5.68 -5.33
C PRO A 28 -10.72 4.82 -6.35
N VAL A 29 -10.23 3.66 -5.92
CA VAL A 29 -9.53 2.69 -6.75
C VAL A 29 -10.03 1.30 -6.41
N LYS A 30 -10.00 0.39 -7.38
CA LYS A 30 -10.52 -0.98 -7.19
C LYS A 30 -9.44 -1.99 -6.87
N HIS A 31 -8.19 -1.67 -7.19
CA HIS A 31 -7.06 -2.57 -7.01
C HIS A 31 -5.91 -1.83 -6.37
N ILE A 32 -5.24 -2.50 -5.46
CA ILE A 32 -4.04 -1.98 -4.82
C ILE A 32 -3.04 -3.14 -4.74
N TRP A 33 -1.85 -2.93 -5.31
CA TRP A 33 -0.72 -3.83 -5.12
C TRP A 33 0.21 -3.19 -4.11
N VAL A 34 0.59 -3.95 -3.10
CA VAL A 34 1.41 -3.47 -1.99
C VAL A 34 2.70 -4.26 -1.96
N ASP A 35 3.83 -3.57 -1.99
CA ASP A 35 5.15 -4.15 -1.79
C ASP A 35 5.86 -3.36 -0.70
N TYR A 36 6.51 -4.05 0.22
CA TYR A 36 7.26 -3.43 1.29
C TYR A 36 8.71 -3.87 1.26
N ASP A 37 9.63 -2.91 1.15
CA ASP A 37 11.06 -3.14 1.26
C ASP A 37 11.47 -2.91 2.72
N GLU A 38 11.68 -3.99 3.44
CA GLU A 38 11.97 -3.95 4.87
C GLU A 38 13.34 -3.29 5.16
N GLU A 39 14.35 -3.54 4.34
CA GLU A 39 15.68 -2.95 4.53
C GLU A 39 15.66 -1.44 4.37
N ALA A 40 14.98 -0.96 3.35
CA ALA A 40 14.88 0.46 3.07
C ALA A 40 13.74 1.15 3.84
N ASP A 41 12.84 0.39 4.45
CA ASP A 41 11.63 0.86 5.10
C ASP A 41 10.78 1.70 4.13
N VAL A 42 10.56 1.17 2.94
CA VAL A 42 9.81 1.83 1.89
C VAL A 42 8.59 0.99 1.51
N LEU A 43 7.44 1.62 1.52
CA LEU A 43 6.18 0.99 1.12
C LEU A 43 5.78 1.49 -0.27
N TYR A 44 5.56 0.55 -1.19
CA TYR A 44 5.14 0.84 -2.55
C TYR A 44 3.69 0.45 -2.74
N LEU A 45 2.87 1.39 -3.14
CA LEU A 45 1.47 1.16 -3.49
C LEU A 45 1.29 1.42 -4.98
N SER A 46 0.72 0.45 -5.70
CA SER A 46 0.38 0.61 -7.11
C SER A 46 -1.12 0.41 -7.31
N PHE A 47 -1.73 1.28 -8.08
CA PHE A 47 -3.17 1.24 -8.33
C PHE A 47 -3.51 0.64 -9.69
N ARG A 48 -2.51 0.31 -10.46
CA ARG A 48 -2.64 -0.45 -11.71
C ARG A 48 -1.36 -1.23 -11.98
N LYS A 49 -1.48 -2.29 -12.76
CA LYS A 49 -0.33 -3.16 -13.09
C LYS A 49 -0.37 -3.51 -14.58
N PRO A 50 0.71 -3.25 -15.34
CA PRO A 50 1.91 -2.52 -14.90
C PRO A 50 1.61 -1.06 -14.58
N GLN A 51 2.38 -0.50 -13.64
CA GLN A 51 2.13 0.87 -13.18
C GLN A 51 2.33 1.92 -14.27
N ARG A 52 3.42 1.83 -15.01
CA ARG A 52 3.75 2.71 -16.16
C ARG A 52 3.55 4.20 -15.86
N ALA A 53 4.05 4.64 -14.70
CA ALA A 53 4.02 6.05 -14.36
C ALA A 53 4.89 6.84 -15.32
N LYS A 54 4.41 8.01 -15.73
CA LYS A 54 5.14 8.90 -16.63
C LYS A 54 5.89 10.00 -15.90
N LYS A 55 5.46 10.30 -14.67
CA LYS A 55 6.04 11.36 -13.86
C LYS A 55 6.03 10.96 -12.40
N THR A 56 7.04 11.41 -11.67
CA THR A 56 7.11 11.28 -10.20
C THR A 56 7.17 12.67 -9.59
N VAL A 57 6.30 12.94 -8.64
CA VAL A 57 6.28 14.18 -7.88
C VAL A 57 6.66 13.88 -6.44
N GLU A 58 7.69 14.54 -5.94
CA GLU A 58 8.13 14.40 -4.57
C GLU A 58 7.39 15.40 -3.69
N ARG A 59 6.85 14.91 -2.56
CA ARG A 59 6.23 15.76 -1.55
C ARG A 59 7.17 15.98 -0.37
N ASP A 60 6.91 17.04 0.39
CA ASP A 60 7.73 17.42 1.55
C ASP A 60 7.72 16.39 2.69
N ASP A 61 6.70 15.54 2.73
CA ASP A 61 6.53 14.52 3.78
C ASP A 61 7.14 13.16 3.43
N ASP A 62 8.12 13.16 2.53
CA ASP A 62 8.83 11.95 2.07
C ASP A 62 7.92 10.93 1.40
N ILE A 63 7.01 11.44 0.59
CA ILE A 63 6.13 10.63 -0.25
C ILE A 63 6.39 10.97 -1.71
N LEU A 64 6.54 9.94 -2.54
CA LEU A 64 6.67 10.07 -3.97
C LEU A 64 5.33 9.71 -4.62
N ILE A 65 4.77 10.63 -5.38
CA ILE A 65 3.51 10.42 -6.08
C ILE A 65 3.81 10.12 -7.53
N ARG A 66 3.37 8.97 -8.00
CA ARG A 66 3.62 8.51 -9.36
C ARG A 66 2.36 8.71 -10.18
N THR A 67 2.49 9.44 -11.29
CA THR A 67 1.34 9.87 -12.08
C THR A 67 1.46 9.48 -13.55
N ASP A 68 0.32 9.38 -14.19
CA ASP A 68 0.16 9.31 -15.63
C ASP A 68 -0.89 10.36 -16.00
N GLY A 69 -0.42 11.51 -16.48
CA GLY A 69 -1.29 12.67 -16.66
C GLY A 69 -1.84 13.16 -15.32
N ASP A 70 -3.14 13.33 -15.21
CA ASP A 70 -3.84 13.73 -13.97
C ASP A 70 -4.04 12.57 -13.01
N LYS A 71 -3.74 11.35 -13.45
CA LYS A 71 -4.07 10.15 -12.70
C LYS A 71 -2.91 9.73 -11.81
N ILE A 72 -3.18 9.53 -10.52
CA ILE A 72 -2.23 8.91 -9.60
C ILE A 72 -2.28 7.41 -9.83
N VAL A 73 -1.14 6.82 -10.18
CA VAL A 73 -1.05 5.39 -10.45
C VAL A 73 -0.23 4.63 -9.40
N GLY A 74 0.41 5.36 -8.51
CA GLY A 74 1.16 4.75 -7.41
C GLY A 74 1.62 5.79 -6.41
N ILE A 75 1.97 5.30 -5.21
CA ILE A 75 2.53 6.11 -4.14
C ILE A 75 3.67 5.32 -3.53
N THR A 76 4.80 5.98 -3.31
CA THR A 76 5.94 5.42 -2.59
C THR A 76 6.09 6.17 -1.28
N ILE A 77 6.08 5.45 -0.17
CA ILE A 77 6.11 6.04 1.17
C ILE A 77 7.44 5.66 1.81
N LEU A 78 8.27 6.68 2.09
CA LEU A 78 9.54 6.49 2.78
C LEU A 78 9.31 6.47 4.27
N ASP A 79 10.21 5.81 5.02
CA ASP A 79 10.12 5.66 6.47
C ASP A 79 8.74 5.13 6.91
N ALA A 80 8.24 4.15 6.19
CA ALA A 80 6.85 3.70 6.31
C ALA A 80 6.50 3.19 7.72
N SER A 81 7.42 2.48 8.37
CA SER A 81 7.16 1.89 9.69
C SER A 81 7.07 2.91 10.83
N SER A 82 7.56 4.12 10.63
CA SER A 82 7.57 5.16 11.68
C SER A 82 6.44 6.17 11.53
N ARG A 83 5.50 5.93 10.66
CA ARG A 83 4.38 6.85 10.41
C ARG A 83 3.12 6.54 11.21
#